data_fc7311669749224d4a1442e8510ef97c
#
_entry.id   fc7311669749224d4a1442e8510ef97c
#
_cell.length_a   1.000
_cell.length_b   1.000
_cell.length_c   1.000
_cell.angle_alpha   90.00
_cell.angle_beta   90.00
_cell.angle_gamma   90.00
#
_symmetry.space_group_name_H-M   'P 1'
#
loop_
_entity.id
_entity.type
_entity.pdbx_description
1 polymer ?
#
loop_
_entity_poly.entity_id
_entity_poly.type
_entity_poly.pdbx_seq_one_letter_code
_entity_poly.pdbx_strand_id
1 'polypeptide(L)'
;GMILRDNNWGTIEQDFVRRDFSINAMYYQPRKGIVLDFCNAIEDIQSRTLRLLGDPLLRFEEDPVRMLRTLRFAAKLNFKIAPEILKVFTPELTQLLRDVSPHRLYDESQKLFTMGHLHRVLPMLIEFGIWKQLFAELPPKTNQFIERAAKNTDQRIQVGKTINPAFFYAVLLWQPFLERCTANLSKGMVAAEARAQAGLDVLKLQATRTIIPRFAETFIREVWEMQTRLLNPKPQQIEALSSHARFRAGFDFMLLREKSGDDSTQGMGSWWDAYQVMSRDEKERVIAQYNRQRTKSRRKASTVEQVPEEHVSARIEPLVKESESRTRRPRKPANQPYENNRNGQGRSAPQATAAPGTIHADHPILKRRRVQRDLKEVVFGPTQ
;
A
#
# COMPACT_ATOMS: atom_id res chain seq x y z
N GLY A 1 -17.05 14.59 5.25
CA GLY A 1 -18.46 14.87 5.37
C GLY A 1 -19.23 13.57 5.44
N MET A 2 -19.97 13.38 6.53
CA MET A 2 -20.85 12.21 6.71
C MET A 2 -22.07 12.44 5.82
N ILE A 3 -22.33 11.54 4.85
CA ILE A 3 -23.55 11.58 4.04
C ILE A 3 -24.70 11.16 4.96
N LEU A 4 -25.46 12.11 5.45
CA LEU A 4 -26.52 11.88 6.44
C LEU A 4 -27.84 11.38 5.83
N ARG A 5 -28.04 11.43 4.51
CA ARG A 5 -29.21 10.89 3.79
C ARG A 5 -28.87 10.57 2.34
N ASP A 6 -28.67 9.30 2.02
CA ASP A 6 -28.38 8.81 0.66
C ASP A 6 -29.64 8.24 -0.06
N ASN A 7 -30.81 8.34 0.54
CA ASN A 7 -32.07 7.76 0.02
C ASN A 7 -33.10 8.81 -0.41
N ASN A 8 -32.69 9.88 -1.08
CA ASN A 8 -33.65 10.68 -1.83
C ASN A 8 -33.87 10.00 -3.20
N TRP A 9 -35.03 9.40 -3.39
CA TRP A 9 -35.45 8.87 -4.67
C TRP A 9 -35.54 10.02 -5.67
N GLY A 10 -34.56 10.08 -6.59
CA GLY A 10 -34.51 11.03 -7.68
C GLY A 10 -35.02 10.44 -9.00
N THR A 11 -35.14 11.26 -10.02
CA THR A 11 -35.38 10.79 -11.38
C THR A 11 -34.13 10.05 -11.91
N ILE A 12 -34.29 9.24 -12.97
CA ILE A 12 -33.15 8.59 -13.64
C ILE A 12 -32.11 9.62 -14.10
N GLU A 13 -32.58 10.79 -14.55
CA GLU A 13 -31.72 11.88 -14.98
C GLU A 13 -30.85 12.44 -13.84
N GLN A 14 -31.41 12.55 -12.64
CA GLN A 14 -30.67 13.00 -11.45
C GLN A 14 -29.64 11.95 -10.99
N ASP A 15 -30.00 10.66 -11.04
CA ASP A 15 -29.07 9.57 -10.70
C ASP A 15 -27.94 9.46 -11.71
N PHE A 16 -28.23 9.56 -12.98
CA PHE A 16 -27.26 9.48 -14.06
C PHE A 16 -26.15 10.54 -13.93
N VAL A 17 -26.50 11.81 -13.70
CA VAL A 17 -25.55 12.93 -13.64
C VAL A 17 -24.55 12.80 -12.49
N ARG A 18 -24.94 12.19 -11.37
CA ARG A 18 -24.07 12.02 -10.20
C ARG A 18 -23.07 10.87 -10.32
N ARG A 19 -23.25 9.96 -11.31
CA ARG A 19 -22.32 8.82 -11.52
C ARG A 19 -20.97 9.28 -12.04
N ASP A 20 -19.96 8.41 -11.90
CA ASP A 20 -18.59 8.75 -12.26
C ASP A 20 -18.36 8.64 -13.78
N PHE A 21 -18.59 7.43 -14.31
CA PHE A 21 -18.19 7.07 -15.68
C PHE A 21 -19.41 6.70 -16.53
N SER A 22 -19.35 7.01 -17.83
CA SER A 22 -20.36 6.65 -18.81
C SER A 22 -20.73 5.17 -18.75
N ILE A 23 -19.73 4.30 -18.68
CA ILE A 23 -19.89 2.84 -18.63
C ILE A 23 -20.67 2.33 -17.39
N ASN A 24 -20.77 3.15 -16.34
CA ASN A 24 -21.50 2.84 -15.12
C ASN A 24 -22.88 3.53 -15.06
N ALA A 25 -23.30 4.20 -16.14
CA ALA A 25 -24.48 5.05 -16.16
C ALA A 25 -25.56 4.58 -17.15
N MET A 26 -25.58 3.29 -17.41
CA MET A 26 -26.66 2.62 -18.15
C MET A 26 -27.71 2.06 -17.20
N TYR A 27 -28.95 1.95 -17.69
CA TYR A 27 -30.06 1.40 -16.94
C TYR A 27 -30.73 0.28 -17.72
N TYR A 28 -31.02 -0.81 -17.06
CA TYR A 28 -31.74 -1.93 -17.64
C TYR A 28 -33.23 -1.85 -17.24
N GLN A 29 -34.12 -1.93 -18.23
CA GLN A 29 -35.56 -1.99 -18.03
C GLN A 29 -36.04 -3.42 -18.22
N PRO A 30 -36.23 -4.22 -17.14
CA PRO A 30 -36.53 -5.66 -17.25
C PRO A 30 -37.77 -6.01 -18.01
N ARG A 31 -38.84 -5.20 -17.83
CA ARG A 31 -40.14 -5.46 -18.49
C ARG A 31 -40.09 -5.38 -20.02
N LYS A 32 -39.14 -4.58 -20.56
CA LYS A 32 -39.00 -4.39 -22.02
C LYS A 32 -37.75 -5.06 -22.56
N GLY A 33 -36.85 -5.61 -21.70
CA GLY A 33 -35.61 -6.23 -22.11
C GLY A 33 -34.59 -5.27 -22.75
N ILE A 34 -34.71 -3.94 -22.49
CA ILE A 34 -33.92 -2.91 -23.15
C ILE A 34 -32.94 -2.23 -22.18
N VAL A 35 -31.83 -1.75 -22.72
CA VAL A 35 -30.86 -0.89 -22.02
C VAL A 35 -31.11 0.56 -22.42
N LEU A 36 -31.20 1.43 -21.41
CA LEU A 36 -31.28 2.87 -21.58
C LEU A 36 -29.88 3.46 -21.42
N ASP A 37 -29.40 4.10 -22.46
CA ASP A 37 -28.12 4.78 -22.51
C ASP A 37 -28.33 6.28 -22.78
N PHE A 38 -27.97 7.11 -21.80
CA PHE A 38 -28.12 8.57 -21.84
C PHE A 38 -26.80 9.30 -22.16
N CYS A 39 -25.67 8.56 -22.26
CA CYS A 39 -24.35 9.18 -22.31
C CYS A 39 -23.39 8.55 -23.31
N ASN A 40 -23.88 7.76 -24.25
CA ASN A 40 -23.09 6.99 -25.21
C ASN A 40 -22.17 5.96 -24.53
N ALA A 41 -22.62 5.37 -23.41
CA ALA A 41 -21.86 4.36 -22.67
C ALA A 41 -21.55 3.12 -23.54
N ILE A 42 -22.51 2.72 -24.41
CA ILE A 42 -22.34 1.58 -25.32
C ILE A 42 -21.20 1.85 -26.31
N GLU A 43 -21.11 3.06 -26.87
CA GLU A 43 -20.03 3.46 -27.76
C GLU A 43 -18.68 3.49 -27.03
N ASP A 44 -18.65 4.03 -25.81
CA ASP A 44 -17.46 4.02 -24.96
C ASP A 44 -16.99 2.58 -24.62
N ILE A 45 -17.92 1.65 -24.39
CA ILE A 45 -17.60 0.22 -24.17
C ILE A 45 -17.04 -0.41 -25.45
N GLN A 46 -17.66 -0.17 -26.60
CA GLN A 46 -17.21 -0.71 -27.89
C GLN A 46 -15.84 -0.19 -28.29
N SER A 47 -15.59 1.11 -28.08
CA SER A 47 -14.28 1.74 -28.33
C SER A 47 -13.26 1.51 -27.21
N ARG A 48 -13.66 0.82 -26.13
CA ARG A 48 -12.85 0.59 -24.93
C ARG A 48 -12.29 1.91 -24.36
N THR A 49 -13.13 2.91 -24.24
CA THR A 49 -12.78 4.24 -23.74
C THR A 49 -13.41 4.48 -22.37
N LEU A 50 -12.63 4.88 -21.40
CA LEU A 50 -13.09 5.27 -20.07
C LEU A 50 -13.31 6.79 -20.05
N ARG A 51 -14.57 7.20 -19.94
CA ARG A 51 -15.00 8.61 -19.97
C ARG A 51 -15.72 8.98 -18.68
N LEU A 52 -15.35 10.14 -18.09
CA LEU A 52 -16.10 10.74 -17.00
C LEU A 52 -17.39 11.40 -17.51
N LEU A 53 -18.39 11.40 -16.66
CA LEU A 53 -19.62 12.18 -16.90
C LEU A 53 -19.40 13.61 -16.42
N GLY A 54 -19.65 14.58 -17.31
CA GLY A 54 -19.42 15.99 -17.03
C GLY A 54 -18.02 16.45 -17.36
N ASP A 55 -17.66 17.63 -16.87
CA ASP A 55 -16.33 18.21 -17.03
C ASP A 55 -15.32 17.50 -16.13
N PRO A 56 -14.22 16.92 -16.66
CA PRO A 56 -13.29 16.14 -15.86
C PRO A 56 -12.61 16.94 -14.73
N LEU A 57 -12.29 18.21 -14.96
CA LEU A 57 -11.64 19.05 -13.96
C LEU A 57 -12.57 19.25 -12.76
N LEU A 58 -13.79 19.73 -13.01
CA LEU A 58 -14.80 19.93 -11.97
C LEU A 58 -15.10 18.64 -11.22
N ARG A 59 -15.19 17.50 -11.92
CA ARG A 59 -15.47 16.19 -11.31
C ARG A 59 -14.34 15.70 -10.41
N PHE A 60 -13.09 16.02 -10.73
CA PHE A 60 -11.95 15.68 -9.86
C PHE A 60 -11.83 16.64 -8.67
N GLU A 61 -12.19 17.92 -8.83
CA GLU A 61 -12.26 18.88 -7.73
C GLU A 61 -13.37 18.54 -6.74
N GLU A 62 -14.56 18.11 -7.22
CA GLU A 62 -15.66 17.63 -6.37
C GLU A 62 -15.27 16.40 -5.54
N ASP A 63 -14.59 15.45 -6.16
CA ASP A 63 -14.16 14.20 -5.52
C ASP A 63 -12.84 13.70 -6.11
N PRO A 64 -11.69 14.06 -5.50
CA PRO A 64 -10.37 13.66 -5.97
C PRO A 64 -10.15 12.15 -6.04
N VAL A 65 -10.91 11.35 -5.28
CA VAL A 65 -10.84 9.88 -5.33
C VAL A 65 -11.22 9.34 -6.72
N ARG A 66 -11.96 10.09 -7.52
CA ARG A 66 -12.26 9.72 -8.91
C ARG A 66 -11.00 9.53 -9.76
N MET A 67 -9.88 10.21 -9.43
CA MET A 67 -8.59 9.98 -10.08
C MET A 67 -8.09 8.53 -9.86
N LEU A 68 -8.15 8.04 -8.61
CA LEU A 68 -7.82 6.64 -8.30
C LEU A 68 -8.76 5.66 -9.01
N ARG A 69 -10.06 5.97 -9.01
CA ARG A 69 -11.08 5.16 -9.69
C ARG A 69 -10.86 5.13 -11.20
N THR A 70 -10.43 6.24 -11.81
CA THR A 70 -10.07 6.30 -13.24
C THR A 70 -8.97 5.31 -13.57
N LEU A 71 -7.84 5.34 -12.86
CA LEU A 71 -6.74 4.41 -13.11
C LEU A 71 -7.14 2.95 -12.83
N ARG A 72 -7.90 2.74 -11.76
CA ARG A 72 -8.41 1.42 -11.41
C ARG A 72 -9.29 0.80 -12.50
N PHE A 73 -10.27 1.55 -13.01
CA PHE A 73 -11.15 1.05 -14.06
C PHE A 73 -10.43 0.91 -15.41
N ALA A 74 -9.56 1.84 -15.77
CA ALA A 74 -8.74 1.75 -16.98
C ALA A 74 -7.89 0.46 -16.94
N ALA A 75 -7.21 0.19 -15.83
CA ALA A 75 -6.40 -1.02 -15.68
C ALA A 75 -7.25 -2.30 -15.66
N LYS A 76 -8.38 -2.31 -14.92
CA LYS A 76 -9.26 -3.47 -14.77
C LYS A 76 -9.92 -3.88 -16.07
N LEU A 77 -10.42 -2.91 -16.84
CA LEU A 77 -11.17 -3.15 -18.07
C LEU A 77 -10.27 -3.17 -19.30
N ASN A 78 -9.01 -2.79 -19.15
CA ASN A 78 -8.08 -2.56 -20.28
C ASN A 78 -8.64 -1.52 -21.26
N PHE A 79 -9.16 -0.42 -20.72
CA PHE A 79 -9.73 0.69 -21.47
C PHE A 79 -8.73 1.84 -21.54
N LYS A 80 -8.76 2.56 -22.68
CA LYS A 80 -8.03 3.82 -22.82
C LYS A 80 -8.73 4.91 -22.02
N ILE A 81 -7.97 5.74 -21.34
CA ILE A 81 -8.50 6.93 -20.67
C ILE A 81 -8.81 7.97 -21.74
N ALA A 82 -10.00 8.57 -21.67
CA ALA A 82 -10.45 9.56 -22.63
C ALA A 82 -9.51 10.79 -22.66
N PRO A 83 -9.22 11.38 -23.84
CA PRO A 83 -8.27 12.49 -23.97
C PRO A 83 -8.58 13.68 -23.11
N GLU A 84 -9.87 13.98 -22.88
CA GLU A 84 -10.33 15.07 -22.02
C GLU A 84 -9.95 14.87 -20.55
N ILE A 85 -9.87 13.61 -20.07
CA ILE A 85 -9.39 13.28 -18.74
C ILE A 85 -7.86 13.49 -18.69
N LEU A 86 -7.13 12.99 -19.70
CA LEU A 86 -5.68 13.08 -19.74
C LEU A 86 -5.18 14.53 -19.73
N LYS A 87 -5.92 15.45 -20.37
CA LYS A 87 -5.58 16.89 -20.43
C LYS A 87 -5.57 17.57 -19.06
N VAL A 88 -6.41 17.13 -18.14
CA VAL A 88 -6.53 17.73 -16.80
C VAL A 88 -5.74 16.98 -15.73
N PHE A 89 -5.16 15.82 -16.05
CA PHE A 89 -4.41 15.00 -15.10
C PHE A 89 -2.99 15.59 -14.89
N THR A 90 -2.89 16.64 -14.09
CA THR A 90 -1.62 17.34 -13.79
C THR A 90 -1.11 16.99 -12.40
N PRO A 91 0.18 17.21 -12.11
CA PRO A 91 0.73 17.03 -10.76
C PRO A 91 0.03 17.87 -9.70
N GLU A 92 -0.42 19.07 -10.05
CA GLU A 92 -1.16 19.99 -9.18
C GLU A 92 -2.51 19.40 -8.81
N LEU A 93 -3.24 18.91 -9.79
CA LEU A 93 -4.55 18.28 -9.58
C LEU A 93 -4.44 17.06 -8.65
N THR A 94 -3.40 16.25 -8.80
CA THR A 94 -3.21 15.07 -7.95
C THR A 94 -2.94 15.41 -6.48
N GLN A 95 -2.51 16.65 -6.17
CA GLN A 95 -2.32 17.10 -4.79
C GLN A 95 -3.64 17.19 -4.02
N LEU A 96 -4.78 17.36 -4.70
CA LEU A 96 -6.10 17.35 -4.08
C LEU A 96 -6.40 16.04 -3.32
N LEU A 97 -5.70 14.95 -3.66
CA LEU A 97 -5.79 13.71 -2.88
C LEU A 97 -5.32 13.87 -1.42
N ARG A 98 -4.54 14.91 -1.10
CA ARG A 98 -4.13 15.21 0.28
C ARG A 98 -5.27 15.74 1.14
N ASP A 99 -6.30 16.31 0.53
CA ASP A 99 -7.49 16.83 1.21
C ASP A 99 -8.52 15.72 1.47
N VAL A 100 -8.32 14.55 0.87
CA VAL A 100 -9.14 13.36 1.12
C VAL A 100 -8.71 12.70 2.43
N SER A 101 -9.68 12.26 3.23
CA SER A 101 -9.35 11.58 4.49
C SER A 101 -8.46 10.36 4.25
N PRO A 102 -7.41 10.16 5.07
CA PRO A 102 -6.50 9.03 4.93
C PRO A 102 -7.16 7.65 5.04
N HIS A 103 -8.30 7.54 5.74
CA HIS A 103 -9.11 6.31 5.79
C HIS A 103 -9.73 6.01 4.42
N ARG A 104 -10.32 7.01 3.76
CA ARG A 104 -10.92 6.84 2.44
C ARG A 104 -9.88 6.48 1.38
N LEU A 105 -8.69 7.08 1.46
CA LEU A 105 -7.57 6.72 0.58
C LEU A 105 -7.09 5.28 0.82
N TYR A 106 -7.10 4.82 2.06
CA TYR A 106 -6.81 3.41 2.38
C TYR A 106 -7.84 2.48 1.75
N ASP A 107 -9.14 2.77 1.88
CA ASP A 107 -10.21 1.95 1.29
C ASP A 107 -10.10 1.84 -0.23
N GLU A 108 -9.80 2.94 -0.91
CA GLU A 108 -9.58 2.92 -2.37
C GLU A 108 -8.28 2.19 -2.75
N SER A 109 -7.22 2.31 -1.95
CA SER A 109 -5.98 1.54 -2.16
C SER A 109 -6.22 0.04 -2.03
N GLN A 110 -7.04 -0.41 -1.07
CA GLN A 110 -7.42 -1.82 -0.98
C GLN A 110 -8.15 -2.32 -2.23
N LYS A 111 -9.04 -1.51 -2.80
CA LYS A 111 -9.73 -1.84 -4.07
C LYS A 111 -8.75 -1.97 -5.24
N LEU A 112 -7.66 -1.16 -5.25
CA LEU A 112 -6.58 -1.31 -6.23
C LEU A 112 -5.84 -2.65 -6.05
N PHE A 113 -5.53 -3.03 -4.81
CA PHE A 113 -4.77 -4.25 -4.52
C PHE A 113 -5.56 -5.54 -4.74
N THR A 114 -6.89 -5.47 -4.70
CA THR A 114 -7.76 -6.65 -4.77
C THR A 114 -8.47 -6.85 -6.10
N MET A 115 -8.23 -5.99 -7.10
CA MET A 115 -8.95 -6.06 -8.38
C MET A 115 -8.41 -7.09 -9.38
N GLY A 116 -7.25 -7.72 -9.14
CA GLY A 116 -6.64 -8.71 -10.02
C GLY A 116 -5.88 -8.14 -11.24
N HIS A 117 -5.59 -6.85 -11.23
CA HIS A 117 -4.82 -6.14 -12.26
C HIS A 117 -3.83 -5.15 -11.65
N LEU A 118 -3.28 -5.50 -10.49
CA LEU A 118 -2.39 -4.65 -9.72
C LEU A 118 -1.11 -4.30 -10.48
N HIS A 119 -0.47 -5.30 -11.14
CA HIS A 119 0.75 -5.07 -11.91
C HIS A 119 0.55 -4.09 -13.07
N ARG A 120 -0.68 -3.95 -13.59
CA ARG A 120 -1.02 -3.01 -14.66
C ARG A 120 -1.25 -1.60 -14.14
N VAL A 121 -1.86 -1.46 -12.95
CA VAL A 121 -2.18 -0.14 -12.40
C VAL A 121 -0.97 0.53 -11.73
N LEU A 122 0.00 -0.23 -11.23
CA LEU A 122 1.18 0.34 -10.54
C LEU A 122 1.96 1.35 -11.40
N PRO A 123 2.34 1.05 -12.66
CA PRO A 123 3.00 2.03 -13.53
C PRO A 123 2.15 3.29 -13.73
N MET A 124 0.84 3.14 -13.88
CA MET A 124 -0.08 4.27 -14.06
C MET A 124 -0.12 5.16 -12.81
N LEU A 125 -0.11 4.58 -11.59
CA LEU A 125 -0.07 5.37 -10.35
C LEU A 125 1.19 6.24 -10.26
N ILE A 126 2.31 5.75 -10.80
CA ILE A 126 3.58 6.47 -10.84
C ILE A 126 3.53 7.55 -11.93
N GLU A 127 3.17 7.20 -13.15
CA GLU A 127 3.07 8.08 -14.31
C GLU A 127 2.18 9.29 -14.04
N PHE A 128 1.00 9.05 -13.44
CA PHE A 128 0.04 10.12 -13.12
C PHE A 128 0.32 10.81 -11.77
N GLY A 129 1.45 10.53 -11.11
CA GLY A 129 1.86 11.21 -9.88
C GLY A 129 1.02 10.87 -8.63
N ILE A 130 0.10 9.91 -8.71
CA ILE A 130 -0.75 9.47 -7.60
C ILE A 130 0.04 8.67 -6.56
N TRP A 131 1.07 7.93 -7.00
CA TRP A 131 1.91 7.12 -6.13
C TRP A 131 2.42 7.86 -4.89
N LYS A 132 2.98 9.05 -5.07
CA LYS A 132 3.51 9.90 -3.99
C LYS A 132 2.43 10.50 -3.09
N GLN A 133 1.16 10.50 -3.53
CA GLN A 133 0.05 10.95 -2.71
C GLN A 133 -0.45 9.84 -1.78
N LEU A 134 -0.33 8.57 -2.19
CA LEU A 134 -0.74 7.41 -1.40
C LEU A 134 0.33 6.90 -0.44
N PHE A 135 1.62 7.08 -0.78
CA PHE A 135 2.74 6.51 -0.03
C PHE A 135 3.74 7.59 0.39
N ALA A 136 4.12 7.59 1.69
CA ALA A 136 4.86 8.69 2.28
C ALA A 136 6.32 8.76 1.83
N GLU A 137 7.00 7.62 1.69
CA GLU A 137 8.46 7.58 1.46
C GLU A 137 8.87 6.59 0.37
N LEU A 138 7.95 6.18 -0.48
CA LEU A 138 8.32 5.27 -1.55
C LEU A 138 9.01 6.02 -2.70
N PRO A 139 10.07 5.44 -3.29
CA PRO A 139 10.69 6.02 -4.47
C PRO A 139 9.68 6.06 -5.63
N PRO A 140 9.82 7.00 -6.59
CA PRO A 140 8.89 7.16 -7.71
C PRO A 140 9.09 6.08 -8.79
N LYS A 141 9.39 4.86 -8.36
CA LYS A 141 9.55 3.68 -9.22
C LYS A 141 9.33 2.41 -8.41
N THR A 142 8.87 1.36 -9.06
CA THR A 142 8.82 0.01 -8.49
C THR A 142 10.18 -0.67 -8.58
N ASN A 143 10.38 -1.68 -7.74
CA ASN A 143 11.49 -2.61 -7.83
C ASN A 143 10.98 -4.02 -8.17
N GLN A 144 11.89 -4.95 -8.48
CA GLN A 144 11.53 -6.31 -8.86
C GLN A 144 10.68 -7.03 -7.80
N PHE A 145 10.88 -6.73 -6.51
CA PHE A 145 10.10 -7.32 -5.43
C PHE A 145 8.63 -6.87 -5.47
N ILE A 146 8.38 -5.56 -5.62
CA ILE A 146 7.03 -4.98 -5.75
C ILE A 146 6.34 -5.51 -7.00
N GLU A 147 7.02 -5.54 -8.14
CA GLU A 147 6.46 -6.03 -9.41
C GLU A 147 6.10 -7.51 -9.36
N ARG A 148 6.98 -8.34 -8.80
CA ARG A 148 6.73 -9.77 -8.63
C ARG A 148 5.58 -10.03 -7.66
N ALA A 149 5.52 -9.29 -6.55
CA ALA A 149 4.41 -9.38 -5.61
C ALA A 149 3.08 -8.98 -6.24
N ALA A 150 3.06 -7.92 -7.07
CA ALA A 150 1.87 -7.50 -7.80
C ALA A 150 1.38 -8.59 -8.77
N LYS A 151 2.29 -9.14 -9.60
CA LYS A 151 1.97 -10.24 -10.52
C LYS A 151 1.47 -11.49 -9.78
N ASN A 152 2.10 -11.85 -8.67
CA ASN A 152 1.67 -12.98 -7.84
C ASN A 152 0.27 -12.73 -7.24
N THR A 153 -0.01 -11.52 -6.76
CA THR A 153 -1.32 -11.13 -6.25
C THR A 153 -2.39 -11.28 -7.33
N ASP A 154 -2.13 -10.76 -8.54
CA ASP A 154 -3.06 -10.86 -9.67
C ASP A 154 -3.32 -12.32 -10.06
N GLN A 155 -2.29 -13.15 -10.15
CA GLN A 155 -2.41 -14.59 -10.45
C GLN A 155 -3.25 -15.33 -9.37
N ARG A 156 -3.05 -15.01 -8.09
CA ARG A 156 -3.84 -15.61 -7.01
C ARG A 156 -5.33 -15.27 -7.13
N ILE A 157 -5.64 -14.02 -7.46
CA ILE A 157 -7.03 -13.57 -7.66
C ILE A 157 -7.65 -14.26 -8.88
N GLN A 158 -6.92 -14.37 -10.00
CA GLN A 158 -7.38 -15.02 -11.22
C GLN A 158 -7.75 -16.49 -11.02
N VAL A 159 -7.03 -17.21 -10.13
CA VAL A 159 -7.34 -18.60 -9.76
C VAL A 159 -8.28 -18.70 -8.56
N GLY A 160 -8.97 -17.63 -8.19
CA GLY A 160 -9.98 -17.62 -7.13
C GLY A 160 -9.44 -17.75 -5.70
N LYS A 161 -8.12 -17.57 -5.48
CA LYS A 161 -7.53 -17.61 -4.14
C LYS A 161 -7.77 -16.30 -3.40
N THR A 162 -8.07 -16.39 -2.12
CA THR A 162 -8.17 -15.23 -1.25
C THR A 162 -6.80 -14.57 -1.07
N ILE A 163 -6.81 -13.24 -0.97
CA ILE A 163 -5.64 -12.44 -0.65
C ILE A 163 -5.91 -11.55 0.56
N ASN A 164 -4.84 -11.21 1.28
CA ASN A 164 -4.89 -10.18 2.31
C ASN A 164 -4.24 -8.90 1.76
N PRO A 165 -5.01 -7.80 1.59
CA PRO A 165 -4.45 -6.54 1.06
C PRO A 165 -3.29 -5.98 1.89
N ALA A 166 -3.26 -6.25 3.21
CA ALA A 166 -2.18 -5.85 4.10
C ALA A 166 -0.83 -6.49 3.72
N PHE A 167 -0.84 -7.64 3.03
CA PHE A 167 0.38 -8.27 2.52
C PHE A 167 1.08 -7.36 1.51
N PHE A 168 0.32 -6.71 0.62
CA PHE A 168 0.92 -5.81 -0.36
C PHE A 168 1.47 -4.53 0.29
N TYR A 169 0.83 -4.02 1.35
CA TYR A 169 1.42 -2.95 2.17
C TYR A 169 2.74 -3.40 2.83
N ALA A 170 2.81 -4.64 3.34
CA ALA A 170 4.07 -5.17 3.88
C ALA A 170 5.19 -5.19 2.83
N VAL A 171 4.86 -5.51 1.57
CA VAL A 171 5.80 -5.48 0.43
C VAL A 171 6.24 -4.05 0.11
N LEU A 172 5.30 -3.13 -0.02
CA LEU A 172 5.59 -1.73 -0.37
C LEU A 172 6.49 -1.06 0.68
N LEU A 173 6.18 -1.26 1.95
CA LEU A 173 6.86 -0.59 3.07
C LEU A 173 8.09 -1.35 3.56
N TRP A 174 8.51 -2.44 2.89
CA TRP A 174 9.65 -3.26 3.28
C TRP A 174 10.97 -2.49 3.22
N GLN A 175 11.23 -1.79 2.13
CA GLN A 175 12.46 -1.03 1.96
C GLN A 175 12.61 0.11 2.99
N PRO A 176 11.61 0.99 3.20
CA PRO A 176 11.63 1.97 4.28
C PRO A 176 11.82 1.36 5.67
N PHE A 177 11.25 0.16 5.90
CA PHE A 177 11.44 -0.56 7.16
C PHE A 177 12.90 -0.98 7.36
N LEU A 178 13.56 -1.55 6.34
CA LEU A 178 14.96 -1.95 6.41
C LEU A 178 15.90 -0.76 6.64
N GLU A 179 15.65 0.35 5.96
CA GLU A 179 16.42 1.59 6.12
C GLU A 179 16.37 2.12 7.55
N ARG A 180 15.15 2.13 8.16
CA ARG A 180 15.00 2.51 9.57
C ARG A 180 15.61 1.51 10.54
N CYS A 181 15.52 0.20 10.26
CA CYS A 181 16.23 -0.79 11.05
C CYS A 181 17.73 -0.52 11.09
N THR A 182 18.35 -0.27 9.94
CA THR A 182 19.77 0.05 9.81
C THR A 182 20.12 1.34 10.57
N ALA A 183 19.31 2.39 10.42
CA ALA A 183 19.51 3.66 11.12
C ALA A 183 19.39 3.51 12.66
N ASN A 184 18.47 2.67 13.14
CA ASN A 184 18.31 2.42 14.57
C ASN A 184 19.48 1.58 15.13
N LEU A 185 19.95 0.59 14.39
CA LEU A 185 21.13 -0.19 14.76
C LEU A 185 22.38 0.69 14.84
N SER A 186 22.58 1.63 13.91
CA SER A 186 23.71 2.56 13.92
C SER A 186 23.70 3.52 15.12
N LYS A 187 22.52 3.74 15.74
CA LYS A 187 22.34 4.49 17.00
C LYS A 187 22.58 3.64 18.25
N GLY A 188 22.98 2.38 18.10
CA GLY A 188 23.25 1.47 19.19
C GLY A 188 22.04 0.74 19.77
N MET A 189 20.88 0.78 19.11
CA MET A 189 19.71 0.01 19.57
C MET A 189 19.94 -1.49 19.42
N VAL A 190 19.40 -2.28 20.35
CA VAL A 190 19.37 -3.73 20.23
C VAL A 190 18.52 -4.16 19.02
N ALA A 191 18.93 -5.18 18.28
CA ALA A 191 18.32 -5.58 17.01
C ALA A 191 16.79 -5.82 17.08
N ALA A 192 16.28 -6.38 18.17
CA ALA A 192 14.84 -6.60 18.35
C ALA A 192 14.10 -5.27 18.53
N GLU A 193 14.65 -4.38 19.34
CA GLU A 193 14.11 -3.03 19.57
C GLU A 193 14.19 -2.16 18.32
N ALA A 194 15.32 -2.20 17.61
CA ALA A 194 15.53 -1.48 16.35
C ALA A 194 14.45 -1.84 15.31
N ARG A 195 14.12 -3.14 15.16
CA ARG A 195 13.05 -3.60 14.27
C ARG A 195 11.65 -3.17 14.75
N ALA A 196 11.37 -3.33 16.05
CA ALA A 196 10.08 -2.94 16.61
C ALA A 196 9.82 -1.44 16.39
N GLN A 197 10.82 -0.60 16.70
CA GLN A 197 10.73 0.85 16.51
C GLN A 197 10.61 1.23 15.04
N ALA A 198 11.43 0.62 14.15
CA ALA A 198 11.37 0.86 12.71
C ALA A 198 9.97 0.57 12.14
N GLY A 199 9.35 -0.53 12.58
CA GLY A 199 8.00 -0.88 12.16
C GLY A 199 6.95 0.16 12.58
N LEU A 200 7.05 0.67 13.80
CA LEU A 200 6.17 1.73 14.30
C LEU A 200 6.36 3.04 13.53
N ASP A 201 7.62 3.44 13.29
CA ASP A 201 7.94 4.70 12.61
C ASP A 201 7.45 4.71 11.16
N VAL A 202 7.66 3.61 10.43
CA VAL A 202 7.19 3.47 9.04
C VAL A 202 5.66 3.55 8.97
N LEU A 203 4.95 2.83 9.83
CA LEU A 203 3.49 2.81 9.83
C LEU A 203 2.91 4.15 10.28
N LYS A 204 3.52 4.81 11.26
CA LYS A 204 3.14 6.16 11.71
C LYS A 204 3.29 7.19 10.58
N LEU A 205 4.39 7.13 9.83
CA LEU A 205 4.59 8.03 8.70
C LEU A 205 3.62 7.72 7.56
N GLN A 206 3.40 6.44 7.25
CA GLN A 206 2.41 6.03 6.23
C GLN A 206 1.01 6.52 6.58
N ALA A 207 0.64 6.56 7.86
CA ALA A 207 -0.66 7.07 8.32
C ALA A 207 -0.93 8.54 7.95
N THR A 208 0.11 9.33 7.63
CA THR A 208 -0.05 10.70 7.10
C THR A 208 -0.62 10.72 5.69
N ARG A 209 -0.63 9.59 4.99
CA ARG A 209 -1.16 9.41 3.63
C ARG A 209 -2.38 8.50 3.61
N THR A 210 -2.21 7.26 4.05
CA THR A 210 -3.27 6.26 4.16
C THR A 210 -3.21 5.60 5.53
N ILE A 211 -4.30 5.69 6.29
CA ILE A 211 -4.37 5.09 7.63
C ILE A 211 -4.68 3.61 7.50
N ILE A 212 -3.66 2.81 7.78
CA ILE A 212 -3.78 1.35 7.83
C ILE A 212 -4.46 0.96 9.16
N PRO A 213 -5.55 0.17 9.17
CA PRO A 213 -6.21 -0.26 10.41
C PRO A 213 -5.29 -1.11 11.29
N ARG A 214 -5.45 -1.05 12.60
CA ARG A 214 -4.58 -1.74 13.59
C ARG A 214 -4.40 -3.24 13.33
N PHE A 215 -5.45 -3.94 12.91
CA PHE A 215 -5.33 -5.37 12.59
C PHE A 215 -4.40 -5.63 11.39
N ALA A 216 -4.42 -4.73 10.40
CA ALA A 216 -3.54 -4.80 9.23
C ALA A 216 -2.12 -4.38 9.58
N GLU A 217 -1.92 -3.36 10.43
CA GLU A 217 -0.59 -3.00 10.95
C GLU A 217 0.05 -4.15 11.73
N THR A 218 -0.73 -4.83 12.57
CA THR A 218 -0.26 -6.01 13.32
C THR A 218 0.16 -7.11 12.36
N PHE A 219 -0.66 -7.39 11.34
CA PHE A 219 -0.31 -8.37 10.31
C PHE A 219 1.00 -8.01 9.59
N ILE A 220 1.19 -6.75 9.18
CA ILE A 220 2.40 -6.27 8.50
C ILE A 220 3.63 -6.50 9.37
N ARG A 221 3.58 -6.07 10.64
CA ARG A 221 4.71 -6.23 11.57
C ARG A 221 5.03 -7.69 11.85
N GLU A 222 4.02 -8.56 11.98
CA GLU A 222 4.21 -10.00 12.16
C GLU A 222 4.85 -10.65 10.94
N VAL A 223 4.51 -10.23 9.71
CA VAL A 223 5.15 -10.70 8.47
C VAL A 223 6.62 -10.28 8.43
N TRP A 224 6.94 -9.04 8.83
CA TRP A 224 8.33 -8.56 8.89
C TRP A 224 9.16 -9.27 9.98
N GLU A 225 8.60 -9.45 11.16
CA GLU A 225 9.28 -10.18 12.24
C GLU A 225 9.50 -11.66 11.88
N MET A 226 8.57 -12.26 11.13
CA MET A 226 8.70 -13.63 10.64
C MET A 226 9.93 -13.79 9.73
N GLN A 227 10.38 -12.74 9.02
CA GLN A 227 11.57 -12.81 8.16
C GLN A 227 12.82 -13.21 8.95
N THR A 228 13.03 -12.63 10.12
CA THR A 228 14.16 -12.97 11.00
C THR A 228 14.07 -14.40 11.51
N ARG A 229 12.87 -14.83 11.89
CA ARG A 229 12.62 -16.20 12.40
C ARG A 229 12.79 -17.26 11.32
N LEU A 230 12.36 -16.98 10.09
CA LEU A 230 12.48 -17.91 8.94
C LEU A 230 13.90 -17.95 8.38
N LEU A 231 14.68 -16.86 8.49
CA LEU A 231 16.06 -16.81 8.02
C LEU A 231 16.99 -17.70 8.85
N ASN A 232 16.86 -17.68 10.17
CA ASN A 232 17.72 -18.41 11.09
C ASN A 232 16.91 -19.20 12.13
N PRO A 233 16.09 -20.20 11.69
CA PRO A 233 15.28 -20.95 12.62
C PRO A 233 16.14 -21.79 13.57
N LYS A 234 15.69 -21.90 14.83
CA LYS A 234 16.29 -22.88 15.73
C LYS A 234 15.77 -24.28 15.34
N PRO A 235 16.63 -25.31 15.20
CA PRO A 235 16.21 -26.64 14.73
C PRO A 235 14.99 -27.20 15.48
N GLN A 236 14.96 -27.02 16.81
CA GLN A 236 13.85 -27.48 17.67
C GLN A 236 12.53 -26.71 17.49
N GLN A 237 12.58 -25.57 16.81
CA GLN A 237 11.44 -24.69 16.60
C GLN A 237 10.90 -24.69 15.14
N ILE A 238 11.55 -25.45 14.24
CA ILE A 238 11.19 -25.47 12.81
C ILE A 238 9.76 -25.94 12.62
N GLU A 239 9.37 -27.03 13.28
CA GLU A 239 8.02 -27.59 13.17
C GLU A 239 6.98 -26.64 13.77
N ALA A 240 7.22 -26.14 14.97
CA ALA A 240 6.35 -25.15 15.61
C ALA A 240 6.23 -23.85 14.79
N LEU A 241 7.33 -23.44 14.14
CA LEU A 241 7.33 -22.26 13.27
C LEU A 241 6.50 -22.51 12.00
N SER A 242 6.60 -23.69 11.40
CA SER A 242 5.81 -24.07 10.23
C SER A 242 4.29 -24.17 10.51
N SER A 243 3.92 -24.40 11.76
CA SER A 243 2.53 -24.45 12.23
C SER A 243 2.01 -23.08 12.73
N HIS A 244 2.84 -22.05 12.74
CA HIS A 244 2.46 -20.73 13.21
C HIS A 244 1.43 -20.07 12.29
N ALA A 245 0.42 -19.37 12.85
CA ALA A 245 -0.67 -18.74 12.08
C ALA A 245 -0.19 -17.78 10.99
N ARG A 246 0.97 -17.12 11.17
CA ARG A 246 1.58 -16.20 10.18
C ARG A 246 2.66 -16.85 9.32
N PHE A 247 2.92 -18.15 9.51
CA PHE A 247 3.95 -18.85 8.74
C PHE A 247 3.73 -18.71 7.23
N ARG A 248 2.52 -18.97 6.75
CA ARG A 248 2.23 -18.93 5.32
C ARG A 248 2.52 -17.54 4.72
N ALA A 249 2.08 -16.48 5.37
CA ALA A 249 2.32 -15.11 4.88
C ALA A 249 3.82 -14.73 4.96
N GLY A 250 4.49 -15.06 6.07
CA GLY A 250 5.93 -14.81 6.22
C GLY A 250 6.77 -15.58 5.23
N PHE A 251 6.41 -16.84 4.98
CA PHE A 251 7.06 -17.69 3.99
C PHE A 251 6.85 -17.18 2.55
N ASP A 252 5.61 -16.91 2.15
CA ASP A 252 5.31 -16.35 0.83
C ASP A 252 6.10 -15.03 0.60
N PHE A 253 6.22 -14.20 1.63
CA PHE A 253 7.01 -12.97 1.59
C PHE A 253 8.51 -13.25 1.38
N MET A 254 9.10 -14.18 2.14
CA MET A 254 10.51 -14.57 2.00
C MET A 254 10.80 -15.16 0.62
N LEU A 255 9.94 -16.05 0.14
CA LEU A 255 10.09 -16.68 -1.18
C LEU A 255 9.99 -15.65 -2.31
N LEU A 256 9.10 -14.65 -2.18
CA LEU A 256 9.00 -13.55 -3.14
C LEU A 256 10.26 -12.68 -3.14
N ARG A 257 10.83 -12.37 -1.97
CA ARG A 257 12.11 -11.66 -1.84
C ARG A 257 13.22 -12.41 -2.55
N GLU A 258 13.40 -13.69 -2.24
CA GLU A 258 14.40 -14.56 -2.84
C GLU A 258 14.26 -14.62 -4.37
N LYS A 259 13.06 -14.89 -4.87
CA LYS A 259 12.77 -14.90 -6.31
C LYS A 259 12.96 -13.53 -7.00
N SER A 260 13.07 -12.46 -6.24
CA SER A 260 13.34 -11.11 -6.72
C SER A 260 14.82 -10.72 -6.62
N GLY A 261 15.70 -11.67 -6.30
CA GLY A 261 17.14 -11.46 -6.25
C GLY A 261 17.65 -10.89 -4.91
N ASP A 262 16.91 -11.09 -3.83
CA ASP A 262 17.36 -10.69 -2.49
C ASP A 262 18.21 -11.81 -1.87
N ASP A 263 19.54 -11.72 -2.03
CA ASP A 263 20.50 -12.68 -1.52
C ASP A 263 20.55 -12.76 0.01
N SER A 264 19.99 -11.76 0.71
CA SER A 264 19.94 -11.77 2.18
C SER A 264 19.04 -12.90 2.73
N THR A 265 18.20 -13.51 1.91
CA THR A 265 17.39 -14.68 2.25
C THR A 265 18.20 -15.97 2.35
N GLN A 266 19.42 -16.01 1.81
CA GLN A 266 20.37 -17.15 1.87
C GLN A 266 19.75 -18.48 1.41
N GLY A 267 18.81 -18.45 0.46
CA GLY A 267 18.13 -19.65 -0.06
C GLY A 267 17.06 -20.22 0.89
N MET A 268 16.76 -19.55 1.99
CA MET A 268 15.79 -20.05 2.97
C MET A 268 14.34 -20.03 2.44
N GLY A 269 14.02 -19.19 1.46
CA GLY A 269 12.72 -19.23 0.77
C GLY A 269 12.50 -20.58 0.07
N SER A 270 13.46 -21.00 -0.73
CA SER A 270 13.45 -22.30 -1.43
C SER A 270 13.54 -23.46 -0.46
N TRP A 271 14.31 -23.34 0.63
CA TRP A 271 14.39 -24.35 1.66
C TRP A 271 13.02 -24.62 2.34
N TRP A 272 12.29 -23.55 2.70
CA TRP A 272 10.96 -23.64 3.29
C TRP A 272 9.92 -24.15 2.29
N ASP A 273 10.06 -23.82 1.00
CA ASP A 273 9.17 -24.34 -0.05
C ASP A 273 9.28 -25.85 -0.16
N ALA A 274 10.50 -26.37 -0.22
CA ALA A 274 10.76 -27.81 -0.20
C ALA A 274 10.27 -28.46 1.09
N TYR A 275 10.53 -27.86 2.26
CA TYR A 275 10.14 -28.40 3.55
C TYR A 275 8.62 -28.65 3.68
N GLN A 276 7.78 -27.80 3.10
CA GLN A 276 6.31 -27.93 3.24
C GLN A 276 5.75 -29.20 2.60
N VAL A 277 6.34 -29.66 1.51
CA VAL A 277 5.87 -30.82 0.72
C VAL A 277 6.50 -32.13 1.15
N MET A 278 7.46 -32.13 2.08
CA MET A 278 8.16 -33.31 2.58
C MET A 278 7.27 -34.17 3.50
N SER A 279 7.49 -35.48 3.45
CA SER A 279 6.99 -36.41 4.43
C SER A 279 7.60 -36.16 5.81
N ARG A 280 7.05 -36.77 6.86
CA ARG A 280 7.55 -36.63 8.23
C ARG A 280 9.01 -37.03 8.36
N ASP A 281 9.38 -38.18 7.80
CA ASP A 281 10.73 -38.72 7.88
C ASP A 281 11.75 -37.86 7.14
N GLU A 282 11.34 -37.28 5.98
CA GLU A 282 12.16 -36.35 5.24
C GLU A 282 12.37 -35.04 6.02
N LYS A 283 11.34 -34.52 6.67
CA LYS A 283 11.43 -33.35 7.53
C LYS A 283 12.43 -33.53 8.66
N GLU A 284 12.39 -34.70 9.34
CA GLU A 284 13.34 -35.02 10.42
C GLU A 284 14.79 -35.04 9.89
N ARG A 285 15.02 -35.66 8.73
CA ARG A 285 16.35 -35.75 8.08
C ARG A 285 16.87 -34.34 7.69
N VAL A 286 16.03 -33.54 7.10
CA VAL A 286 16.41 -32.18 6.66
C VAL A 286 16.68 -31.25 7.86
N ILE A 287 15.92 -31.34 8.93
CA ILE A 287 16.20 -30.62 10.19
C ILE A 287 17.55 -31.07 10.78
N ALA A 288 17.85 -32.36 10.81
CA ALA A 288 19.13 -32.89 11.29
C ALA A 288 20.30 -32.38 10.43
N GLN A 289 20.14 -32.38 9.10
CA GLN A 289 21.14 -31.83 8.17
C GLN A 289 21.36 -30.31 8.39
N TYR A 290 20.29 -29.52 8.49
CA TYR A 290 20.34 -28.09 8.78
C TYR A 290 21.08 -27.83 10.10
N ASN A 291 20.81 -28.59 11.15
CA ASN A 291 21.49 -28.46 12.44
C ASN A 291 22.99 -28.74 12.33
N ARG A 292 23.39 -29.77 11.59
CA ARG A 292 24.82 -30.09 11.35
C ARG A 292 25.53 -28.94 10.62
N GLN A 293 24.91 -28.40 9.58
CA GLN A 293 25.50 -27.26 8.84
C GLN A 293 25.64 -26.02 9.72
N ARG A 294 24.62 -25.69 10.50
CA ARG A 294 24.62 -24.56 11.43
C ARG A 294 25.72 -24.70 12.49
N THR A 295 25.91 -25.90 13.04
CA THR A 295 26.95 -26.17 14.02
C THR A 295 28.37 -26.04 13.42
N LYS A 296 28.57 -26.50 12.17
CA LYS A 296 29.83 -26.34 11.44
C LYS A 296 30.14 -24.87 11.19
N SER A 297 29.15 -24.07 10.74
CA SER A 297 29.33 -22.63 10.50
C SER A 297 29.67 -21.85 11.78
N ARG A 298 29.03 -22.17 12.91
CA ARG A 298 29.36 -21.56 14.22
C ARG A 298 30.77 -21.90 14.68
N ARG A 299 31.22 -23.16 14.50
CA ARG A 299 32.61 -23.55 14.83
C ARG A 299 33.62 -22.80 13.95
N LYS A 300 33.33 -22.63 12.65
CA LYS A 300 34.22 -21.88 11.75
C LYS A 300 34.30 -20.40 12.14
N ALA A 301 33.21 -19.78 12.52
CA ALA A 301 33.19 -18.37 12.98
C ALA A 301 33.98 -18.18 14.29
N SER A 302 33.84 -19.11 15.26
CA SER A 302 34.59 -19.03 16.52
C SER A 302 36.10 -19.30 16.35
N THR A 303 36.51 -20.00 15.29
CA THR A 303 37.98 -20.26 15.02
C THR A 303 38.63 -19.04 14.33
N VAL A 304 37.87 -18.21 13.62
CA VAL A 304 38.39 -16.98 12.98
C VAL A 304 38.56 -15.86 13.99
N GLU A 305 37.81 -15.83 15.10
CA GLU A 305 37.99 -14.86 16.20
C GLU A 305 39.16 -15.17 17.13
N GLN A 306 39.82 -16.32 16.96
CA GLN A 306 41.01 -16.74 17.74
C GLN A 306 42.28 -16.73 16.89
N VAL A 307 42.53 -15.69 16.10
CA VAL A 307 43.87 -15.41 15.59
C VAL A 307 44.59 -14.62 16.68
N PRO A 308 45.70 -15.12 17.27
CA PRO A 308 46.44 -14.40 18.29
C PRO A 308 47.04 -13.13 17.70
N GLU A 309 46.82 -12.01 18.38
CA GLU A 309 47.64 -10.81 18.18
C GLU A 309 49.08 -11.12 18.61
N GLU A 310 49.92 -11.64 17.72
CA GLU A 310 51.34 -11.63 17.87
C GLU A 310 51.99 -10.54 17.02
N HIS A 311 52.59 -9.60 17.74
CA HIS A 311 53.62 -8.68 17.33
C HIS A 311 53.39 -7.69 16.16
N VAL A 312 52.97 -6.49 16.52
CA VAL A 312 53.64 -5.28 16.01
C VAL A 312 53.88 -4.32 17.18
N SER A 313 54.98 -4.53 17.90
CA SER A 313 55.59 -3.47 18.68
C SER A 313 56.44 -2.60 17.75
N ALA A 314 55.96 -1.41 17.44
CA ALA A 314 56.81 -0.34 16.95
C ALA A 314 56.49 0.94 17.71
N ARG A 315 57.46 1.31 18.60
CA ARG A 315 57.64 2.58 19.30
C ARG A 315 57.08 3.79 18.54
N ILE A 316 56.28 4.58 19.20
CA ILE A 316 56.31 6.05 19.07
C ILE A 316 56.17 6.62 20.49
N GLU A 317 57.23 7.35 20.91
CA GLU A 317 57.34 8.08 22.17
C GLU A 317 56.41 9.30 22.22
N PRO A 318 56.07 9.79 23.42
CA PRO A 318 55.09 10.83 23.61
C PRO A 318 55.69 12.24 23.55
N LEU A 319 55.03 13.16 22.92
CA LEU A 319 55.27 14.60 23.09
C LEU A 319 54.21 15.20 24.00
N VAL A 320 54.63 15.47 25.21
CA VAL A 320 53.96 16.28 26.24
C VAL A 320 54.03 17.76 25.87
N LYS A 321 52.93 18.50 26.08
CA LYS A 321 52.86 19.83 26.73
C LYS A 321 51.36 20.23 26.83
N GLU A 322 50.89 20.23 28.02
CA GLU A 322 50.50 21.29 28.96
C GLU A 322 49.75 22.49 28.34
N SER A 323 48.51 22.68 28.78
CA SER A 323 48.17 23.81 29.66
C SER A 323 46.69 23.79 30.11
N GLU A 324 46.59 23.93 31.39
CA GLU A 324 45.49 24.16 32.29
C GLU A 324 44.42 25.17 31.81
N SER A 325 43.16 24.94 32.14
CA SER A 325 42.48 25.75 33.17
C SER A 325 41.04 25.29 33.46
N ARG A 326 40.81 25.17 34.72
CA ARG A 326 39.52 24.93 35.39
C ARG A 326 38.57 26.08 35.17
N THR A 327 37.23 25.81 35.03
CA THR A 327 36.23 26.51 35.86
C THR A 327 34.88 25.78 35.93
N ARG A 328 34.39 25.78 37.12
CA ARG A 328 33.29 25.23 37.83
C ARG A 328 31.88 25.38 37.21
N ARG A 329 31.07 24.34 37.45
CA ARG A 329 29.59 24.38 37.49
C ARG A 329 29.05 25.38 38.52
N PRO A 330 27.81 25.85 38.37
CA PRO A 330 26.86 25.63 39.47
C PRO A 330 25.50 25.09 39.06
N ARG A 331 24.82 24.64 40.14
CA ARG A 331 23.59 23.85 40.28
C ARG A 331 22.29 24.64 39.98
N LYS A 332 21.22 23.82 39.70
CA LYS A 332 19.78 24.16 39.72
C LYS A 332 19.32 24.99 40.91
N PRO A 333 18.14 25.62 40.79
CA PRO A 333 17.06 25.24 41.70
C PRO A 333 15.69 24.92 41.01
N ALA A 334 14.84 24.37 41.86
CA ALA A 334 13.59 23.68 41.58
C ALA A 334 12.34 24.61 41.67
N ASN A 335 11.27 24.08 41.10
CA ASN A 335 9.84 24.23 41.45
C ASN A 335 9.19 25.62 41.53
N GLN A 336 8.16 25.80 40.73
CA GLN A 336 6.80 26.08 41.22
C GLN A 336 5.73 25.98 40.10
N PRO A 337 4.43 25.83 40.46
CA PRO A 337 3.39 25.22 39.65
C PRO A 337 2.55 26.25 38.88
N TYR A 338 1.96 25.86 37.76
CA TYR A 338 1.01 26.70 37.05
C TYR A 338 -0.43 26.30 37.35
N GLU A 339 -1.15 27.27 37.85
CA GLU A 339 -2.58 27.28 38.13
C GLU A 339 -3.44 27.27 36.86
N ASN A 340 -4.55 26.57 36.98
CA ASN A 340 -5.73 26.64 36.13
C ASN A 340 -6.29 28.07 36.02
N ASN A 341 -6.53 28.55 34.83
CA ASN A 341 -7.53 29.59 34.63
C ASN A 341 -8.46 29.25 33.45
N ARG A 342 -9.68 28.84 33.81
CA ARG A 342 -10.86 28.83 32.94
C ARG A 342 -11.29 30.27 32.74
N ASN A 343 -11.44 30.70 31.51
CA ASN A 343 -12.47 31.68 31.16
C ASN A 343 -12.89 31.48 29.69
N GLY A 344 -14.17 31.20 29.54
CA GLY A 344 -14.85 31.06 28.28
C GLY A 344 -15.09 32.41 27.62
N GLN A 345 -15.00 32.38 26.29
CA GLN A 345 -15.78 33.31 25.45
C GLN A 345 -16.10 32.63 24.14
N GLY A 346 -17.40 32.51 23.90
CA GLY A 346 -17.98 31.98 22.67
C GLY A 346 -17.62 32.83 21.46
N ARG A 347 -17.30 32.16 20.39
CA ARG A 347 -17.38 32.75 19.04
C ARG A 347 -18.28 31.87 18.19
N SER A 348 -19.38 32.50 17.81
CA SER A 348 -20.37 32.08 16.82
C SER A 348 -19.74 31.61 15.53
N ALA A 349 -20.15 30.44 15.06
CA ALA A 349 -19.89 29.93 13.71
C ALA A 349 -20.69 30.73 12.67
N PRO A 350 -20.12 30.99 11.50
CA PRO A 350 -20.90 31.50 10.39
C PRO A 350 -21.73 30.36 9.78
N GLN A 351 -23.02 30.59 9.64
CA GLN A 351 -23.95 29.78 8.86
C GLN A 351 -23.54 29.82 7.39
N ALA A 352 -23.11 28.70 6.83
CA ALA A 352 -23.02 28.53 5.40
C ALA A 352 -24.37 28.03 4.86
N THR A 353 -25.15 28.94 4.36
CA THR A 353 -26.28 28.64 3.49
C THR A 353 -25.76 28.47 2.06
N ALA A 354 -25.60 27.23 1.61
CA ALA A 354 -25.60 26.93 0.19
C ALA A 354 -26.51 25.72 -0.03
N ALA A 355 -27.69 25.98 -0.55
CA ALA A 355 -28.59 24.96 -1.08
C ALA A 355 -27.91 24.23 -2.25
N PRO A 356 -28.13 22.90 -2.41
CA PRO A 356 -27.63 22.17 -3.58
C PRO A 356 -28.31 22.76 -4.83
N GLY A 357 -27.48 23.23 -5.79
CA GLY A 357 -27.95 23.82 -7.02
C GLY A 357 -28.88 22.88 -7.77
N THR A 358 -30.09 23.35 -8.02
CA THR A 358 -31.07 22.69 -8.88
C THR A 358 -30.50 22.72 -10.30
N ILE A 359 -30.21 21.54 -10.85
CA ILE A 359 -29.75 21.45 -12.25
C ILE A 359 -30.95 21.75 -13.14
N HIS A 360 -30.89 22.88 -13.86
CA HIS A 360 -31.92 23.25 -14.82
C HIS A 360 -32.03 22.23 -15.96
N ALA A 361 -33.22 22.06 -16.52
CA ALA A 361 -33.56 21.16 -17.63
C ALA A 361 -32.69 21.39 -18.91
N ASP A 362 -31.96 22.49 -18.97
CA ASP A 362 -31.08 22.88 -20.08
C ASP A 362 -29.60 22.44 -19.91
N HIS A 363 -29.29 21.60 -18.93
CA HIS A 363 -27.91 21.11 -18.75
C HIS A 363 -27.43 20.39 -20.01
N PRO A 364 -26.23 20.67 -20.54
CA PRO A 364 -25.72 20.12 -21.82
C PRO A 364 -25.75 18.60 -21.90
N ILE A 365 -25.63 17.90 -20.75
CA ILE A 365 -25.65 16.46 -20.66
C ILE A 365 -27.06 15.89 -20.91
N LEU A 366 -28.13 16.61 -20.55
CA LEU A 366 -29.50 16.15 -20.72
C LEU A 366 -30.02 16.24 -22.16
N LYS A 367 -29.31 17.00 -23.04
CA LYS A 367 -29.68 17.16 -24.47
C LYS A 367 -29.20 16.00 -25.35
N ARG A 368 -28.47 15.02 -24.83
CA ARG A 368 -28.01 13.85 -25.60
C ARG A 368 -29.15 12.88 -25.87
N ARG A 369 -29.26 12.36 -27.11
CA ARG A 369 -30.31 11.47 -27.56
C ARG A 369 -30.40 10.20 -26.70
N ARG A 370 -31.62 9.81 -26.29
CA ARG A 370 -31.89 8.50 -25.70
C ARG A 370 -31.63 7.43 -26.77
N VAL A 371 -30.67 6.56 -26.52
CA VAL A 371 -30.41 5.39 -27.36
C VAL A 371 -31.02 4.18 -26.65
N GLN A 372 -31.98 3.52 -27.29
CA GLN A 372 -32.54 2.26 -26.83
C GLN A 372 -31.95 1.15 -27.69
N ARG A 373 -31.31 0.16 -27.10
CA ARG A 373 -30.72 -0.99 -27.80
C ARG A 373 -31.09 -2.29 -27.12
N ASP A 374 -31.23 -3.36 -27.90
CA ASP A 374 -31.45 -4.71 -27.37
C ASP A 374 -30.20 -5.20 -26.67
N LEU A 375 -30.36 -5.90 -25.56
CA LEU A 375 -29.29 -6.40 -24.71
C LEU A 375 -28.47 -7.46 -25.47
N LYS A 376 -29.09 -8.25 -26.37
CA LYS A 376 -28.40 -9.24 -27.18
C LYS A 376 -27.42 -8.59 -28.15
N GLU A 377 -27.76 -7.49 -28.80
CA GLU A 377 -26.88 -6.75 -29.68
C GLU A 377 -25.71 -6.10 -28.93
N VAL A 378 -25.93 -5.67 -27.69
CA VAL A 378 -24.89 -5.03 -26.87
C VAL A 378 -23.86 -6.02 -26.35
N VAL A 379 -24.28 -7.25 -26.01
CA VAL A 379 -23.42 -8.26 -25.37
C VAL A 379 -22.77 -9.19 -26.38
N PHE A 380 -23.49 -9.58 -27.43
CA PHE A 380 -23.05 -10.64 -28.36
C PHE A 380 -22.73 -10.13 -29.78
N GLY A 381 -22.95 -8.87 -30.08
CA GLY A 381 -22.87 -8.32 -31.44
C GLY A 381 -24.08 -8.68 -32.30
N PRO A 382 -24.18 -8.13 -33.53
CA PRO A 382 -25.24 -8.49 -34.46
C PRO A 382 -25.11 -9.98 -34.80
N THR A 383 -26.21 -10.71 -34.60
CA THR A 383 -26.38 -12.09 -35.08
C THR A 383 -26.32 -12.05 -36.62
N GLN A 384 -25.33 -12.65 -37.23
CA GLN A 384 -25.28 -12.92 -38.66
C GLN A 384 -26.32 -13.95 -39.05
#